data_55532ef1f1f07e10aca947acd0c749c8
#
_entry.id   55532ef1f1f07e10aca947acd0c749c8
#
_cell.length_a   1.000
_cell.length_b   1.000
_cell.length_c   1.000
_cell.angle_alpha   90.00
_cell.angle_beta   90.00
_cell.angle_gamma   90.00
#
_symmetry.space_group_name_H-M   'P 1'
#
loop_
_entity.id
_entity.type
_entity.pdbx_description
1 polymer ?
#
loop_
_entity_poly.entity_id
_entity_poly.type
_entity_poly.pdbx_seq_one_letter_code
_entity_poly.pdbx_strand_id
1 'polypeptide(L)'
;IMQNSATEMLTPRNIDVTSYNSTHAKVVLEPLERGFGHTLGNALRRILLSSMSGCAIVEVEIDGVEHEYSTIEGIQEDVMEILLNLKGVAVVMEGRDETTVTLKAQGPGVVTAADIQCDSHLEVVNPEHVIATITGKKSLNMELRIVRGRGYQPSDARVSDDENRTIGRLQLDASFSPIFKVSYSVDNARVENRTDLDKLVLELETNGTIDPEESIRRAATILQQQMAVFVDLQGETAEEPEEKEEEIDPILLRPVDDLELTVRSANCLKAESIYYIGDLIQRT
;
A
#
# COMPACT_ATOMS: atom_id res chain seq x y z
N ILE A 1 23.88 36.81 8.65
CA ILE A 1 25.01 35.94 9.10
C ILE A 1 24.43 35.18 10.31
N MET A 2 23.88 34.01 10.06
CA MET A 2 23.46 33.10 11.15
C MET A 2 24.69 32.32 11.59
N GLN A 3 25.13 32.56 12.80
CA GLN A 3 26.08 31.69 13.46
C GLN A 3 25.34 30.38 13.78
N ASN A 4 25.55 29.35 12.98
CA ASN A 4 25.15 28.00 13.36
C ASN A 4 25.93 27.64 14.61
N SER A 5 25.24 27.48 15.75
CA SER A 5 25.81 26.93 16.95
C SER A 5 26.46 25.59 16.63
N ALA A 6 27.68 25.36 17.14
CA ALA A 6 28.41 24.08 16.91
C ALA A 6 27.70 22.86 17.50
N THR A 7 26.57 23.04 18.16
CA THR A 7 25.70 22.05 18.78
C THR A 7 24.44 21.73 17.93
N GLU A 8 24.17 22.47 16.86
CA GLU A 8 22.98 22.28 16.02
C GLU A 8 23.28 21.26 14.94
N MET A 9 22.57 20.14 14.93
CA MET A 9 22.72 19.10 13.90
C MET A 9 22.25 19.62 12.55
N LEU A 10 23.02 19.33 11.51
CA LEU A 10 22.64 19.64 10.15
C LEU A 10 21.44 18.75 9.72
N THR A 11 20.39 19.40 9.31
CA THR A 11 19.25 18.70 8.66
C THR A 11 19.46 18.72 7.15
N PRO A 12 19.23 17.59 6.44
CA PRO A 12 19.33 17.55 4.98
C PRO A 12 18.29 18.52 4.38
N ARG A 13 18.74 19.34 3.43
CA ARG A 13 17.87 20.33 2.77
C ARG A 13 17.56 19.98 1.32
N ASN A 14 18.43 19.18 0.70
CA ASN A 14 18.33 18.85 -0.71
C ASN A 14 18.06 17.35 -0.84
N ILE A 15 17.00 17.03 -1.56
CA ILE A 15 16.68 15.68 -2.03
C ILE A 15 16.67 15.76 -3.54
N ASP A 16 17.61 15.10 -4.18
CA ASP A 16 17.66 15.00 -5.64
C ASP A 16 17.14 13.64 -6.06
N VAL A 17 16.05 13.63 -6.81
CA VAL A 17 15.45 12.41 -7.37
C VAL A 17 15.77 12.35 -8.85
N THR A 18 16.48 11.32 -9.27
CA THR A 18 16.75 11.02 -10.67
C THR A 18 16.00 9.76 -11.05
N SER A 19 14.90 9.89 -11.78
CA SER A 19 14.17 8.76 -12.32
C SER A 19 14.79 8.31 -13.63
N TYR A 20 15.23 7.05 -13.73
CA TYR A 20 15.72 6.45 -14.96
C TYR A 20 14.58 5.96 -15.85
N ASN A 21 13.54 5.43 -15.23
CA ASN A 21 12.29 5.01 -15.86
C ASN A 21 11.15 5.03 -14.81
N SER A 22 9.95 4.59 -15.19
CA SER A 22 8.77 4.55 -14.29
C SER A 22 8.94 3.63 -13.08
N THR A 23 9.87 2.67 -13.13
CA THR A 23 10.08 1.66 -12.09
C THR A 23 11.43 1.79 -11.38
N HIS A 24 12.37 2.57 -11.89
CA HIS A 24 13.72 2.68 -11.37
C HIS A 24 14.11 4.12 -11.12
N ALA A 25 14.48 4.42 -9.88
CA ALA A 25 14.94 5.74 -9.48
C ALA A 25 16.17 5.67 -8.55
N LYS A 26 16.93 6.75 -8.61
CA LYS A 26 18.03 7.06 -7.71
C LYS A 26 17.70 8.31 -6.92
N VAL A 27 17.81 8.21 -5.61
CA VAL A 27 17.57 9.34 -4.70
C VAL A 27 18.85 9.65 -3.94
N VAL A 28 19.21 10.91 -3.93
CA VAL A 28 20.39 11.43 -3.25
C VAL A 28 19.93 12.38 -2.15
N LEU A 29 20.38 12.11 -0.94
CA LEU A 29 20.11 12.93 0.23
C LEU A 29 21.42 13.46 0.82
N GLU A 30 21.58 14.77 0.79
CA GLU A 30 22.77 15.47 1.32
C GLU A 30 22.43 16.88 1.80
N PRO A 31 23.18 17.45 2.76
CA PRO A 31 24.18 16.81 3.61
C PRO A 31 23.57 16.12 4.83
N LEU A 32 24.22 15.07 5.29
CA LEU A 32 23.90 14.37 6.54
C LEU A 32 25.09 14.47 7.50
N GLU A 33 24.84 14.49 8.79
CA GLU A 33 25.90 14.33 9.78
C GLU A 33 26.54 12.94 9.68
N ARG A 34 27.83 12.86 10.00
CA ARG A 34 28.63 11.64 9.91
C ARG A 34 27.96 10.46 10.63
N GLY A 35 27.80 9.34 9.89
CA GLY A 35 27.19 8.11 10.37
C GLY A 35 25.67 8.01 10.13
N PHE A 36 24.97 9.15 9.91
CA PHE A 36 23.53 9.13 9.63
C PHE A 36 23.19 8.54 8.27
N GLY A 37 24.09 8.65 7.29
CA GLY A 37 23.91 8.02 5.99
C GLY A 37 23.68 6.51 6.11
N HIS A 38 24.49 5.80 6.87
CA HIS A 38 24.32 4.37 7.11
C HIS A 38 23.10 4.04 7.96
N THR A 39 22.80 4.83 8.98
CA THR A 39 21.66 4.63 9.86
C THR A 39 20.34 4.75 9.07
N LEU A 40 20.15 5.85 8.35
CA LEU A 40 18.95 6.10 7.56
C LEU A 40 18.87 5.16 6.35
N GLY A 41 19.99 4.95 5.64
CA GLY A 41 20.03 4.07 4.47
C GLY A 41 19.64 2.63 4.80
N ASN A 42 20.17 2.07 5.89
CA ASN A 42 19.80 0.74 6.34
C ASN A 42 18.33 0.66 6.82
N ALA A 43 17.88 1.65 7.60
CA ALA A 43 16.50 1.68 8.09
C ALA A 43 15.50 1.75 6.92
N LEU A 44 15.69 2.69 5.98
CA LEU A 44 14.83 2.85 4.80
C LEU A 44 14.85 1.60 3.92
N ARG A 45 16.03 1.03 3.66
CA ARG A 45 16.15 -0.21 2.88
C ARG A 45 15.34 -1.34 3.49
N ARG A 46 15.42 -1.53 4.81
CA ARG A 46 14.66 -2.58 5.50
C ARG A 46 13.16 -2.35 5.43
N ILE A 47 12.70 -1.11 5.63
CA ILE A 47 11.29 -0.77 5.57
C ILE A 47 10.75 -0.95 4.15
N LEU A 48 11.48 -0.50 3.14
CA LEU A 48 11.10 -0.66 1.74
C LEU A 48 10.91 -2.14 1.35
N LEU A 49 11.80 -3.03 1.80
CA LEU A 49 11.73 -4.45 1.45
C LEU A 49 10.69 -5.23 2.26
N SER A 50 10.43 -4.87 3.52
CA SER A 50 9.62 -5.68 4.43
C SER A 50 8.26 -5.09 4.83
N SER A 51 8.10 -3.77 4.72
CA SER A 51 6.95 -3.10 5.35
C SER A 51 5.99 -2.45 4.37
N MET A 52 6.33 -2.45 3.08
CA MET A 52 5.45 -1.91 2.04
C MET A 52 4.28 -2.87 1.80
N SER A 53 3.10 -2.30 1.64
CA SER A 53 1.89 -3.04 1.28
C SER A 53 1.75 -3.15 -0.24
N GLY A 54 1.25 -4.27 -0.71
CA GLY A 54 0.94 -4.50 -2.12
C GLY A 54 -0.14 -5.58 -2.27
N CYS A 55 -0.43 -5.95 -3.50
CA CYS A 55 -1.39 -6.98 -3.83
C CYS A 55 -0.68 -8.18 -4.49
N ALA A 56 -1.17 -9.39 -4.23
CA ALA A 56 -0.64 -10.60 -4.83
C ALA A 56 -1.75 -11.64 -5.03
N ILE A 57 -1.57 -12.52 -6.00
CA ILE A 57 -2.40 -13.70 -6.23
C ILE A 57 -2.03 -14.71 -5.14
N VAL A 58 -3.00 -15.14 -4.35
CA VAL A 58 -2.80 -16.03 -3.20
C VAL A 58 -3.34 -17.43 -3.45
N GLU A 59 -4.39 -17.55 -4.27
CA GLU A 59 -5.02 -18.82 -4.62
C GLU A 59 -5.40 -18.82 -6.09
N VAL A 60 -5.36 -20.01 -6.66
CA VAL A 60 -5.75 -20.27 -8.05
C VAL A 60 -6.58 -21.53 -8.11
N GLU A 61 -7.69 -21.47 -8.82
CA GLU A 61 -8.47 -22.65 -9.22
C GLU A 61 -8.40 -22.78 -10.74
N ILE A 62 -7.94 -23.92 -11.24
CA ILE A 62 -7.78 -24.17 -12.67
C ILE A 62 -8.73 -25.31 -13.06
N ASP A 63 -9.55 -25.11 -14.10
CA ASP A 63 -10.49 -26.12 -14.56
C ASP A 63 -9.80 -27.44 -14.89
N GLY A 64 -10.19 -28.53 -14.22
CA GLY A 64 -9.67 -29.87 -14.44
C GLY A 64 -8.33 -30.17 -13.78
N VAL A 65 -7.88 -29.33 -12.85
CA VAL A 65 -6.64 -29.52 -12.08
C VAL A 65 -6.97 -29.72 -10.60
N GLU A 66 -6.48 -30.77 -9.99
CA GLU A 66 -6.71 -31.10 -8.58
C GLU A 66 -5.47 -30.82 -7.68
N HIS A 67 -4.27 -30.84 -8.28
CA HIS A 67 -3.01 -30.62 -7.54
C HIS A 67 -1.93 -29.98 -8.43
N GLU A 68 -0.94 -29.36 -7.80
CA GLU A 68 0.13 -28.59 -8.45
C GLU A 68 1.09 -29.42 -9.33
N TYR A 69 1.19 -30.71 -9.10
CA TYR A 69 2.09 -31.62 -9.85
C TYR A 69 1.43 -32.22 -11.09
N SER A 70 0.31 -31.68 -11.55
CA SER A 70 -0.38 -32.13 -12.74
C SER A 70 0.09 -31.39 -13.99
N THR A 71 -0.19 -31.97 -15.13
CA THR A 71 0.01 -31.36 -16.46
C THR A 71 -1.32 -31.21 -17.15
N ILE A 72 -1.47 -30.12 -17.91
CA ILE A 72 -2.69 -29.83 -18.65
C ILE A 72 -2.42 -30.18 -20.13
N GLU A 73 -3.17 -31.14 -20.68
CA GLU A 73 -3.01 -31.51 -22.06
C GLU A 73 -3.31 -30.36 -23.03
N GLY A 74 -2.35 -30.02 -23.90
CA GLY A 74 -2.46 -28.92 -24.86
C GLY A 74 -1.95 -27.58 -24.32
N ILE A 75 -1.34 -27.55 -23.16
CA ILE A 75 -0.57 -26.42 -22.60
C ILE A 75 0.89 -26.88 -22.53
N GLN A 76 1.81 -25.96 -22.80
CA GLN A 76 3.25 -26.26 -22.86
C GLN A 76 3.83 -26.40 -21.47
N GLU A 77 3.44 -25.46 -20.56
CA GLU A 77 3.90 -25.37 -19.20
C GLU A 77 3.15 -26.37 -18.31
N ASP A 78 3.79 -26.88 -17.28
CA ASP A 78 3.12 -27.62 -16.23
C ASP A 78 2.41 -26.66 -15.23
N VAL A 79 1.55 -27.22 -14.37
CA VAL A 79 0.79 -26.40 -13.41
C VAL A 79 1.71 -25.65 -12.48
N MET A 80 2.81 -26.25 -12.02
CA MET A 80 3.79 -25.62 -11.15
C MET A 80 4.42 -24.38 -11.81
N GLU A 81 4.75 -24.50 -13.09
CA GLU A 81 5.34 -23.41 -13.88
C GLU A 81 4.32 -22.26 -14.08
N ILE A 82 3.05 -22.61 -14.34
CA ILE A 82 1.95 -21.62 -14.41
C ILE A 82 1.82 -20.88 -13.08
N LEU A 83 1.86 -21.59 -11.94
CA LEU A 83 1.78 -20.97 -10.62
C LEU A 83 2.96 -20.02 -10.36
N LEU A 84 4.17 -20.40 -10.78
CA LEU A 84 5.35 -19.54 -10.68
C LEU A 84 5.23 -18.28 -11.57
N ASN A 85 4.69 -18.42 -12.78
CA ASN A 85 4.45 -17.29 -13.67
C ASN A 85 3.39 -16.34 -13.09
N LEU A 86 2.33 -16.87 -12.48
CA LEU A 86 1.31 -16.05 -11.80
C LEU A 86 1.86 -15.21 -10.65
N LYS A 87 2.91 -15.66 -9.96
CA LYS A 87 3.60 -14.85 -8.93
C LYS A 87 4.28 -13.61 -9.50
N GLY A 88 4.58 -13.59 -10.78
CA GLY A 88 5.18 -12.45 -11.48
C GLY A 88 4.17 -11.39 -11.94
N VAL A 89 2.87 -11.65 -11.82
CA VAL A 89 1.82 -10.69 -12.21
C VAL A 89 1.75 -9.56 -11.20
N ALA A 90 1.94 -8.33 -11.66
CA ALA A 90 1.87 -7.12 -10.85
C ALA A 90 0.47 -6.50 -10.95
N VAL A 91 -0.22 -6.41 -9.82
CA VAL A 91 -1.60 -5.91 -9.75
C VAL A 91 -1.75 -4.78 -8.75
N VAL A 92 -2.60 -3.81 -9.08
CA VAL A 92 -3.04 -2.72 -8.20
C VAL A 92 -4.51 -2.91 -7.92
N MET A 93 -4.91 -2.83 -6.67
CA MET A 93 -6.30 -2.95 -6.24
C MET A 93 -6.69 -1.73 -5.39
N GLU A 94 -7.81 -1.09 -5.73
CA GLU A 94 -8.31 0.10 -5.06
C GLU A 94 -9.63 -0.18 -4.33
N GLY A 95 -9.75 0.35 -3.11
CA GLY A 95 -10.99 0.34 -2.34
C GLY A 95 -11.45 -1.00 -1.79
N ARG A 96 -10.63 -2.07 -1.96
CA ARG A 96 -10.92 -3.43 -1.43
C ARG A 96 -9.63 -4.07 -0.94
N ASP A 97 -9.77 -5.03 -0.04
CA ASP A 97 -8.63 -5.81 0.48
C ASP A 97 -8.53 -7.19 -0.19
N GLU A 98 -9.60 -7.62 -0.84
CA GLU A 98 -9.68 -8.91 -1.51
C GLU A 98 -10.61 -8.84 -2.72
N THR A 99 -10.25 -9.56 -3.79
CA THR A 99 -11.11 -9.77 -4.97
C THR A 99 -10.79 -11.10 -5.64
N THR A 100 -11.80 -11.64 -6.34
CA THR A 100 -11.64 -12.84 -7.17
C THR A 100 -11.92 -12.47 -8.62
N VAL A 101 -11.00 -12.82 -9.50
CA VAL A 101 -11.09 -12.53 -10.94
C VAL A 101 -10.90 -13.80 -11.76
N THR A 102 -11.39 -13.79 -12.98
CA THR A 102 -11.28 -14.92 -13.89
C THR A 102 -10.32 -14.61 -15.04
N LEU A 103 -9.56 -15.61 -15.44
CA LEU A 103 -8.77 -15.60 -16.66
C LEU A 103 -9.37 -16.64 -17.61
N LYS A 104 -9.69 -16.22 -18.84
CA LYS A 104 -10.25 -17.09 -19.88
C LYS A 104 -9.50 -16.88 -21.18
N ALA A 105 -8.78 -17.90 -21.61
CA ALA A 105 -8.05 -17.89 -22.86
C ALA A 105 -8.42 -19.08 -23.74
N GLN A 106 -8.45 -18.86 -25.05
CA GLN A 106 -8.69 -19.92 -26.05
C GLN A 106 -7.48 -20.01 -26.98
N GLY A 107 -6.93 -21.19 -27.09
CA GLY A 107 -5.76 -21.43 -27.93
C GLY A 107 -6.07 -21.79 -29.41
N PRO A 108 -5.00 -21.90 -30.21
CA PRO A 108 -3.59 -21.82 -29.82
C PRO A 108 -3.09 -20.36 -29.66
N GLY A 109 -2.24 -20.13 -28.69
CA GLY A 109 -1.65 -18.79 -28.44
C GLY A 109 -0.97 -18.68 -27.10
N VAL A 110 -0.29 -17.56 -26.89
CA VAL A 110 0.32 -17.19 -25.61
C VAL A 110 -0.74 -16.53 -24.74
N VAL A 111 -0.88 -16.99 -23.51
CA VAL A 111 -1.75 -16.42 -22.49
C VAL A 111 -0.93 -15.46 -21.66
N THR A 112 -1.38 -14.23 -21.56
CA THR A 112 -0.69 -13.16 -20.85
C THR A 112 -1.53 -12.60 -19.71
N ALA A 113 -0.94 -11.78 -18.89
CA ALA A 113 -1.65 -11.11 -17.81
C ALA A 113 -2.78 -10.16 -18.31
N ALA A 114 -2.76 -9.76 -19.59
CA ALA A 114 -3.83 -8.99 -20.21
C ALA A 114 -5.15 -9.79 -20.36
N ASP A 115 -5.08 -11.13 -20.37
CA ASP A 115 -6.26 -12.01 -20.48
C ASP A 115 -7.04 -12.12 -19.16
N ILE A 116 -6.52 -11.55 -18.07
CA ILE A 116 -7.21 -11.47 -16.78
C ILE A 116 -8.38 -10.50 -16.91
N GLN A 117 -9.59 -10.95 -16.60
CA GLN A 117 -10.78 -10.11 -16.63
C GLN A 117 -10.83 -9.25 -15.37
N CYS A 118 -10.26 -8.05 -15.48
CA CYS A 118 -10.20 -7.11 -14.37
C CYS A 118 -11.53 -6.37 -14.17
N ASP A 119 -11.91 -6.17 -12.90
CA ASP A 119 -12.96 -5.26 -12.49
C ASP A 119 -12.46 -3.80 -12.52
N SER A 120 -13.38 -2.84 -12.34
CA SER A 120 -13.03 -1.40 -12.23
C SER A 120 -12.09 -1.06 -11.07
N HIS A 121 -11.92 -1.96 -10.10
CA HIS A 121 -11.08 -1.81 -8.91
C HIS A 121 -9.73 -2.52 -9.00
N LEU A 122 -9.48 -3.25 -10.07
CA LEU A 122 -8.24 -4.01 -10.27
C LEU A 122 -7.61 -3.63 -11.60
N GLU A 123 -6.33 -3.32 -11.56
CA GLU A 123 -5.51 -3.01 -12.74
C GLU A 123 -4.28 -3.91 -12.77
N VAL A 124 -3.98 -4.48 -13.94
CA VAL A 124 -2.73 -5.23 -14.20
C VAL A 124 -1.71 -4.28 -14.78
N VAL A 125 -0.58 -4.13 -14.08
CA VAL A 125 0.49 -3.18 -14.45
C VAL A 125 1.40 -3.74 -15.54
N ASN A 126 1.59 -5.07 -15.56
CA ASN A 126 2.44 -5.77 -16.53
C ASN A 126 1.65 -6.71 -17.46
N PRO A 127 0.79 -6.17 -18.34
CA PRO A 127 -0.13 -6.97 -19.16
C PRO A 127 0.59 -7.93 -20.13
N GLU A 128 1.83 -7.64 -20.50
CA GLU A 128 2.65 -8.48 -21.40
C GLU A 128 3.28 -9.71 -20.72
N HIS A 129 3.13 -9.83 -19.39
CA HIS A 129 3.70 -10.96 -18.65
C HIS A 129 3.05 -12.27 -19.06
N VAL A 130 3.87 -13.22 -19.51
CA VAL A 130 3.41 -14.52 -20.01
C VAL A 130 3.08 -15.43 -18.82
N ILE A 131 1.89 -16.02 -18.86
CA ILE A 131 1.40 -16.96 -17.84
C ILE A 131 1.52 -18.41 -18.35
N ALA A 132 1.03 -18.67 -19.56
CA ALA A 132 1.04 -20.00 -20.15
C ALA A 132 1.00 -19.92 -21.68
N THR A 133 1.33 -21.02 -22.37
CA THR A 133 1.27 -21.15 -23.82
C THR A 133 0.37 -22.30 -24.19
N ILE A 134 -0.75 -22.01 -24.87
CA ILE A 134 -1.69 -23.03 -25.38
C ILE A 134 -1.25 -23.46 -26.74
N THR A 135 -0.89 -24.74 -26.89
CA THR A 135 -0.44 -25.35 -28.16
C THR A 135 -1.57 -25.98 -28.96
N GLY A 136 -2.68 -26.35 -28.29
CA GLY A 136 -3.82 -27.02 -28.86
C GLY A 136 -5.08 -26.15 -29.01
N LYS A 137 -6.15 -26.71 -29.54
CA LYS A 137 -7.48 -26.08 -29.54
C LYS A 137 -8.19 -26.34 -28.21
N LYS A 138 -7.62 -25.86 -27.13
CA LYS A 138 -8.21 -25.95 -25.78
C LYS A 138 -8.44 -24.56 -25.19
N SER A 139 -9.34 -24.47 -24.23
CA SER A 139 -9.53 -23.28 -23.41
C SER A 139 -8.86 -23.48 -22.07
N LEU A 140 -8.23 -22.44 -21.57
CA LEU A 140 -7.71 -22.35 -20.21
C LEU A 140 -8.58 -21.40 -19.43
N ASN A 141 -9.24 -21.92 -18.40
CA ASN A 141 -10.05 -21.12 -17.49
C ASN A 141 -9.44 -21.23 -16.09
N MET A 142 -9.21 -20.09 -15.45
CA MET A 142 -8.70 -20.01 -14.10
C MET A 142 -9.49 -18.96 -13.30
N GLU A 143 -9.68 -19.25 -12.02
CA GLU A 143 -10.16 -18.29 -11.03
C GLU A 143 -9.00 -17.92 -10.12
N LEU A 144 -8.74 -16.62 -9.99
CA LEU A 144 -7.59 -16.06 -9.28
C LEU A 144 -8.10 -15.24 -8.09
N ARG A 145 -7.69 -15.61 -6.89
CA ARG A 145 -7.96 -14.82 -5.68
C ARG A 145 -6.78 -13.91 -5.40
N ILE A 146 -7.04 -12.60 -5.35
CA ILE A 146 -6.05 -11.56 -5.13
C ILE A 146 -6.34 -10.90 -3.80
N VAL A 147 -5.30 -10.76 -2.97
CA VAL A 147 -5.41 -10.18 -1.63
C VAL A 147 -4.38 -9.08 -1.47
N ARG A 148 -4.70 -8.08 -0.65
CA ARG A 148 -3.77 -7.06 -0.19
C ARG A 148 -3.06 -7.55 1.06
N GLY A 149 -1.75 -7.41 1.10
CA GLY A 149 -0.95 -7.83 2.24
C GLY A 149 0.35 -7.07 2.37
N ARG A 150 1.26 -7.58 3.19
CA ARG A 150 2.56 -6.99 3.46
C ARG A 150 3.63 -8.07 3.56
N GLY A 151 4.79 -7.79 2.98
CA GLY A 151 5.94 -8.68 3.04
C GLY A 151 5.73 -9.98 2.28
N TYR A 152 6.23 -11.08 2.81
CA TYR A 152 6.13 -12.41 2.23
C TYR A 152 5.30 -13.31 3.15
N GLN A 153 4.33 -14.01 2.59
CA GLN A 153 3.50 -14.98 3.29
C GLN A 153 3.56 -16.32 2.57
N PRO A 154 4.17 -17.35 3.17
CA PRO A 154 4.15 -18.69 2.60
C PRO A 154 2.73 -19.27 2.63
N SER A 155 2.45 -20.15 1.68
CA SER A 155 1.17 -20.86 1.57
C SER A 155 0.81 -21.62 2.85
N ASP A 156 1.80 -22.29 3.47
CA ASP A 156 1.61 -23.06 4.69
C ASP A 156 1.12 -22.24 5.89
N ALA A 157 1.50 -20.99 6.00
CA ALA A 157 1.08 -20.10 7.08
C ALA A 157 -0.40 -19.73 7.01
N ARG A 158 -1.01 -19.80 5.82
CA ARG A 158 -2.43 -19.50 5.58
C ARG A 158 -3.34 -20.71 5.73
N VAL A 159 -2.76 -21.91 5.68
CA VAL A 159 -3.48 -23.17 5.79
C VAL A 159 -4.19 -23.37 7.13
N SER A 160 -3.70 -22.72 8.19
CA SER A 160 -4.26 -22.86 9.53
C SER A 160 -5.62 -22.16 9.73
N ASP A 161 -6.00 -21.23 8.85
CA ASP A 161 -7.25 -20.47 9.01
C ASP A 161 -8.45 -21.06 8.24
N ASP A 162 -8.22 -21.93 7.25
CA ASP A 162 -9.29 -22.51 6.43
C ASP A 162 -9.51 -24.00 6.75
N GLU A 163 -10.40 -24.32 7.71
CA GLU A 163 -10.87 -25.68 7.99
C GLU A 163 -11.68 -26.29 6.81
N ASN A 164 -12.04 -25.53 5.79
CA ASN A 164 -12.82 -25.93 4.62
C ASN A 164 -12.02 -25.83 3.32
N ARG A 165 -10.99 -26.66 3.16
CA ARG A 165 -10.29 -26.78 1.88
C ARG A 165 -11.23 -27.30 0.79
N THR A 166 -11.54 -26.47 -0.19
CA THR A 166 -12.17 -26.92 -1.43
C THR A 166 -11.12 -27.66 -2.28
N ILE A 167 -11.40 -28.90 -2.66
CA ILE A 167 -10.54 -29.66 -3.56
C ILE A 167 -10.41 -28.90 -4.88
N GLY A 168 -9.18 -28.75 -5.40
CA GLY A 168 -8.89 -28.02 -6.64
C GLY A 168 -8.41 -26.59 -6.47
N ARG A 169 -8.45 -26.01 -5.25
CA ARG A 169 -7.83 -24.72 -4.96
C ARG A 169 -6.35 -24.88 -4.63
N LEU A 170 -5.52 -24.32 -5.50
CA LEU A 170 -4.06 -24.33 -5.36
C LEU A 170 -3.63 -23.05 -4.64
N GLN A 171 -2.86 -23.18 -3.58
CA GLN A 171 -2.35 -22.05 -2.82
C GLN A 171 -0.96 -21.64 -3.29
N LEU A 172 -0.75 -20.34 -3.49
CA LEU A 172 0.54 -19.77 -3.84
C LEU A 172 1.17 -19.06 -2.65
N ASP A 173 2.50 -19.12 -2.57
CA ASP A 173 3.23 -18.18 -1.71
C ASP A 173 3.06 -16.77 -2.24
N ALA A 174 2.68 -15.85 -1.38
CA ALA A 174 2.43 -14.48 -1.76
C ALA A 174 3.60 -13.56 -1.39
N SER A 175 4.14 -12.85 -2.38
CA SER A 175 5.06 -11.75 -2.18
C SER A 175 4.30 -10.45 -2.45
N PHE A 176 3.96 -9.74 -1.38
CA PHE A 176 3.19 -8.50 -1.46
C PHE A 176 4.06 -7.27 -1.69
N SER A 177 5.39 -7.41 -1.53
CA SER A 177 6.29 -6.26 -1.67
C SER A 177 6.28 -5.72 -3.11
N PRO A 178 5.95 -4.43 -3.32
CA PRO A 178 6.06 -3.80 -4.62
C PRO A 178 7.50 -3.47 -5.02
N ILE A 179 8.47 -3.74 -4.14
CA ILE A 179 9.87 -3.38 -4.33
C ILE A 179 10.67 -4.64 -4.66
N PHE A 180 11.32 -4.64 -5.83
CA PHE A 180 12.20 -5.74 -6.25
C PHE A 180 13.61 -5.61 -5.69
N LYS A 181 14.15 -4.40 -5.74
CA LYS A 181 15.53 -4.17 -5.35
C LYS A 181 15.70 -2.82 -4.68
N VAL A 182 16.47 -2.82 -3.60
CA VAL A 182 16.93 -1.59 -2.94
C VAL A 182 18.41 -1.74 -2.63
N SER A 183 19.21 -0.78 -3.08
CA SER A 183 20.61 -0.63 -2.70
C SER A 183 20.84 0.78 -2.15
N TYR A 184 21.78 0.91 -1.23
CA TYR A 184 22.23 2.21 -0.78
C TYR A 184 23.74 2.25 -0.69
N SER A 185 24.31 3.42 -0.93
CA SER A 185 25.71 3.74 -0.68
C SER A 185 25.82 5.06 0.07
N VAL A 186 26.90 5.20 0.80
CA VAL A 186 27.21 6.42 1.54
C VAL A 186 28.54 6.95 1.05
N ASP A 187 28.49 8.15 0.49
CA ASP A 187 29.66 8.88 0.00
C ASP A 187 29.94 10.07 0.92
N ASN A 188 31.10 10.70 0.77
CA ASN A 188 31.40 11.92 1.50
C ASN A 188 30.74 13.14 0.84
N ALA A 189 30.08 13.95 1.63
CA ALA A 189 29.58 15.25 1.22
C ALA A 189 30.48 16.38 1.72
N ARG A 190 30.57 17.44 0.95
CA ARG A 190 31.30 18.64 1.33
C ARG A 190 30.37 19.83 1.37
N VAL A 191 30.32 20.50 2.52
CA VAL A 191 29.60 21.76 2.69
C VAL A 191 30.59 22.78 3.27
N GLU A 192 30.92 23.79 2.46
CA GLU A 192 31.91 24.81 2.79
C GLU A 192 33.26 24.20 3.24
N ASN A 193 33.61 24.33 4.52
CA ASN A 193 34.84 23.82 5.10
C ASN A 193 34.74 22.42 5.73
N ARG A 194 33.49 21.88 5.84
CA ARG A 194 33.26 20.54 6.36
C ARG A 194 33.30 19.52 5.23
N THR A 195 34.15 18.51 5.39
CA THR A 195 34.36 17.41 4.43
C THR A 195 34.00 16.06 5.05
N ASP A 196 33.53 16.06 6.28
CA ASP A 196 33.21 14.90 7.12
C ASP A 196 31.73 14.54 7.12
N LEU A 197 30.96 15.09 6.19
CA LEU A 197 29.52 14.86 6.08
C LEU A 197 29.23 13.67 5.19
N ASP A 198 28.09 13.03 5.44
CA ASP A 198 27.61 11.90 4.63
C ASP A 198 26.68 12.37 3.51
N LYS A 199 26.76 11.69 2.38
CA LYS A 199 25.85 11.74 1.25
C LYS A 199 25.26 10.36 1.08
N LEU A 200 23.96 10.23 1.33
CA LEU A 200 23.23 8.99 1.13
C LEU A 200 22.71 8.92 -0.31
N VAL A 201 23.09 7.87 -0.99
CA VAL A 201 22.58 7.51 -2.32
C VAL A 201 21.74 6.25 -2.16
N LEU A 202 20.48 6.31 -2.54
CA LEU A 202 19.54 5.21 -2.49
C LEU A 202 19.06 4.90 -3.92
N GLU A 203 19.19 3.67 -4.37
CA GLU A 203 18.69 3.18 -5.64
C GLU A 203 17.62 2.13 -5.39
N LEU A 204 16.48 2.29 -6.04
CA LEU A 204 15.37 1.34 -5.89
C LEU A 204 14.72 1.02 -7.22
N GLU A 205 14.22 -0.21 -7.30
CA GLU A 205 13.50 -0.75 -8.43
C GLU A 205 12.18 -1.35 -7.93
N THR A 206 11.06 -0.89 -8.52
CA THR A 206 9.70 -1.31 -8.18
C THR A 206 9.15 -2.24 -9.27
N ASN A 207 8.06 -2.92 -8.97
CA ASN A 207 7.30 -3.72 -9.94
C ASN A 207 6.33 -2.87 -10.81
N GLY A 208 6.34 -1.55 -10.65
CA GLY A 208 5.46 -0.62 -11.38
C GLY A 208 4.11 -0.34 -10.71
N THR A 209 3.74 -1.07 -9.66
CA THR A 209 2.49 -0.82 -8.92
C THR A 209 2.53 0.42 -8.05
N ILE A 210 3.73 0.91 -7.75
CA ILE A 210 3.95 2.13 -6.98
C ILE A 210 5.12 2.91 -7.59
N ASP A 211 4.99 4.23 -7.60
CA ASP A 211 6.08 5.11 -8.03
C ASP A 211 7.25 5.05 -7.03
N PRO A 212 8.51 5.03 -7.51
CA PRO A 212 9.69 4.98 -6.65
C PRO A 212 9.76 6.12 -5.62
N GLU A 213 9.41 7.34 -6.00
CA GLU A 213 9.41 8.49 -5.08
C GLU A 213 8.36 8.31 -3.97
N GLU A 214 7.16 7.91 -4.35
CA GLU A 214 6.08 7.63 -3.39
C GLU A 214 6.45 6.48 -2.44
N SER A 215 7.17 5.48 -2.92
CA SER A 215 7.68 4.37 -2.09
C SER A 215 8.58 4.87 -0.96
N ILE A 216 9.51 5.77 -1.29
CA ILE A 216 10.42 6.37 -0.29
C ILE A 216 9.65 7.22 0.70
N ARG A 217 8.70 8.02 0.22
CA ARG A 217 7.85 8.86 1.08
C ARG A 217 7.06 8.01 2.08
N ARG A 218 6.44 6.91 1.62
CA ARG A 218 5.73 5.97 2.51
C ARG A 218 6.67 5.29 3.50
N ALA A 219 7.84 4.85 3.05
CA ALA A 219 8.83 4.25 3.94
C ALA A 219 9.31 5.23 5.03
N ALA A 220 9.54 6.49 4.68
CA ALA A 220 9.92 7.53 5.62
C ALA A 220 8.79 7.82 6.63
N THR A 221 7.53 7.84 6.17
CA THR A 221 6.35 8.01 7.02
C THR A 221 6.22 6.86 8.03
N ILE A 222 6.40 5.61 7.57
CA ILE A 222 6.39 4.44 8.46
C ILE A 222 7.48 4.57 9.53
N LEU A 223 8.70 4.97 9.13
CA LEU A 223 9.80 5.18 10.08
C LEU A 223 9.46 6.25 11.11
N GLN A 224 8.93 7.38 10.66
CA GLN A 224 8.53 8.49 11.53
C GLN A 224 7.46 8.04 12.54
N GLN A 225 6.43 7.33 12.09
CA GLN A 225 5.37 6.82 12.97
C GLN A 225 5.90 5.84 14.02
N GLN A 226 6.83 4.94 13.64
CA GLN A 226 7.44 4.00 14.59
C GLN A 226 8.36 4.70 15.59
N MET A 227 8.99 5.81 15.20
CA MET A 227 9.86 6.58 16.08
C MET A 227 9.09 7.55 16.98
N ALA A 228 7.86 7.92 16.63
CA ALA A 228 7.03 8.86 17.40
C ALA A 228 6.82 8.38 18.85
N VAL A 229 6.62 7.08 19.05
CA VAL A 229 6.47 6.48 20.39
C VAL A 229 7.67 6.77 21.30
N PHE A 230 8.88 6.91 20.75
CA PHE A 230 10.08 7.23 21.53
C PHE A 230 10.21 8.72 21.84
N VAL A 231 9.54 9.57 21.11
CA VAL A 231 9.48 11.03 21.39
C VAL A 231 8.56 11.29 22.57
N ASP A 232 7.45 10.55 22.67
CA ASP A 232 6.43 10.66 23.72
C ASP A 232 6.71 9.70 24.89
N LEU A 233 7.98 9.58 25.33
CA LEU A 233 8.40 8.71 26.44
C LEU A 233 7.84 9.12 27.83
N GLN A 234 7.17 10.25 27.95
CA GLN A 234 6.35 10.57 29.10
C GLN A 234 5.01 9.89 28.94
N GLY A 235 4.85 8.73 29.57
CA GLY A 235 3.67 7.86 29.49
C GLY A 235 2.32 8.53 29.84
N GLU A 236 1.95 9.51 29.07
CA GLU A 236 0.58 9.92 28.91
C GLU A 236 -0.03 8.98 27.88
N THR A 237 -0.95 8.16 28.38
CA THR A 237 -1.95 7.46 27.62
C THR A 237 -2.23 8.25 26.32
N ALA A 238 -2.02 7.57 25.18
CA ALA A 238 -2.54 8.08 23.93
C ALA A 238 -3.99 8.51 24.19
N GLU A 239 -4.22 9.81 24.29
CA GLU A 239 -5.55 10.35 24.08
C GLU A 239 -5.95 9.83 22.71
N GLU A 240 -6.99 9.01 22.69
CA GLU A 240 -7.71 8.68 21.46
C GLU A 240 -7.82 9.99 20.68
N PRO A 241 -7.59 9.99 19.35
CA PRO A 241 -7.75 11.20 18.58
C PRO A 241 -9.10 11.76 18.97
N GLU A 242 -9.10 12.91 19.66
CA GLU A 242 -10.30 13.68 19.89
C GLU A 242 -10.96 13.76 18.50
N GLU A 243 -12.07 13.03 18.34
CA GLU A 243 -13.02 13.37 17.29
C GLU A 243 -13.16 14.88 17.42
N LYS A 244 -12.68 15.60 16.41
CA LYS A 244 -12.92 17.04 16.33
C LYS A 244 -14.42 17.17 16.53
N GLU A 245 -14.83 17.55 17.73
CA GLU A 245 -16.19 18.02 17.96
C GLU A 245 -16.40 19.02 16.83
N GLU A 246 -17.26 18.68 15.90
CA GLU A 246 -17.70 19.63 14.89
C GLU A 246 -18.07 20.86 15.67
N GLU A 247 -17.35 21.97 15.42
CA GLU A 247 -17.63 23.25 16.08
C GLU A 247 -19.11 23.54 15.81
N ILE A 248 -19.94 23.20 16.79
CA ILE A 248 -21.38 23.43 16.72
C ILE A 248 -21.50 24.93 16.60
N ASP A 249 -21.97 25.40 15.46
CA ASP A 249 -22.15 26.82 15.18
C ASP A 249 -22.86 27.45 16.39
N PRO A 250 -22.28 28.48 17.06
CA PRO A 250 -22.85 29.09 18.24
C PRO A 250 -24.29 29.58 18.04
N ILE A 251 -24.75 29.70 16.80
CA ILE A 251 -26.14 30.00 16.43
C ILE A 251 -27.06 28.83 16.80
N LEU A 252 -26.61 27.58 16.72
CA LEU A 252 -27.43 26.38 17.00
C LEU A 252 -27.71 26.21 18.50
N LEU A 253 -26.89 26.80 19.37
CA LEU A 253 -27.04 26.80 20.82
C LEU A 253 -27.93 27.95 21.34
N ARG A 254 -28.44 28.81 20.45
CA ARG A 254 -29.38 29.88 20.85
C ARG A 254 -30.73 29.29 21.15
N PRO A 255 -31.42 29.87 22.17
CA PRO A 255 -32.80 29.46 22.49
C PRO A 255 -33.78 29.86 21.36
N VAL A 256 -34.77 29.04 21.13
CA VAL A 256 -35.80 29.24 20.09
C VAL A 256 -36.59 30.55 20.31
N ASP A 257 -36.61 31.09 21.53
CA ASP A 257 -37.26 32.37 21.86
C ASP A 257 -36.62 33.59 21.16
N ASP A 258 -35.35 33.47 20.71
CA ASP A 258 -34.62 34.53 19.95
C ASP A 258 -35.10 34.64 18.47
N LEU A 259 -35.91 33.69 17.98
CA LEU A 259 -36.39 33.68 16.60
C LEU A 259 -37.62 34.58 16.36
N GLU A 260 -38.01 35.44 17.32
CA GLU A 260 -39.19 36.34 17.23
C GLU A 260 -40.47 35.65 16.78
N LEU A 261 -40.68 34.42 17.22
CA LEU A 261 -41.86 33.65 16.88
C LEU A 261 -43.09 34.13 17.62
N THR A 262 -44.29 33.85 17.04
CA THR A 262 -45.54 34.17 17.76
C THR A 262 -45.63 33.34 19.05
N VAL A 263 -46.25 33.90 20.09
CA VAL A 263 -46.41 33.23 21.40
C VAL A 263 -47.04 31.83 21.27
N ARG A 264 -47.85 31.61 20.25
CA ARG A 264 -48.51 30.35 19.98
C ARG A 264 -47.51 29.30 19.41
N SER A 265 -46.64 29.74 18.51
CA SER A 265 -45.58 28.87 17.92
C SER A 265 -44.53 28.52 18.95
N ALA A 266 -44.07 29.48 19.77
CA ALA A 266 -43.12 29.22 20.83
C ALA A 266 -43.65 28.21 21.87
N ASN A 267 -44.92 28.30 22.25
CA ASN A 267 -45.53 27.36 23.16
C ASN A 267 -45.67 25.95 22.56
N CYS A 268 -45.94 25.83 21.26
CA CYS A 268 -45.98 24.52 20.59
C CYS A 268 -44.60 23.85 20.57
N LEU A 269 -43.54 24.61 20.28
CA LEU A 269 -42.17 24.08 20.27
C LEU A 269 -41.70 23.64 21.65
N LYS A 270 -42.02 24.42 22.70
CA LYS A 270 -41.77 24.04 24.09
C LYS A 270 -42.53 22.80 24.55
N ALA A 271 -43.77 22.62 24.07
CA ALA A 271 -44.56 21.41 24.34
C ALA A 271 -43.96 20.15 23.72
N GLU A 272 -43.24 20.28 22.60
CA GLU A 272 -42.50 19.22 21.92
C GLU A 272 -41.04 19.07 22.43
N SER A 273 -40.68 19.75 23.52
CA SER A 273 -39.32 19.73 24.12
C SER A 273 -38.22 20.28 23.23
N ILE A 274 -38.50 21.19 22.31
CA ILE A 274 -37.54 21.87 21.44
C ILE A 274 -37.22 23.23 22.07
N TYR A 275 -36.01 23.35 22.63
CA TYR A 275 -35.57 24.55 23.33
C TYR A 275 -34.49 25.35 22.59
N TYR A 276 -33.73 24.70 21.71
CA TYR A 276 -32.64 25.30 20.97
C TYR A 276 -32.88 25.26 19.47
N ILE A 277 -32.24 26.18 18.72
CA ILE A 277 -32.35 26.25 17.26
C ILE A 277 -31.81 24.96 16.61
N GLY A 278 -30.81 24.35 17.20
CA GLY A 278 -30.28 23.06 16.76
C GLY A 278 -31.27 21.92 16.79
N ASP A 279 -32.13 21.85 17.83
CA ASP A 279 -33.19 20.84 17.95
C ASP A 279 -34.27 20.98 16.86
N LEU A 280 -34.50 22.22 16.40
CA LEU A 280 -35.47 22.51 15.35
C LEU A 280 -34.96 21.99 13.97
N ILE A 281 -33.68 22.14 13.69
CA ILE A 281 -33.09 21.71 12.40
C ILE A 281 -33.00 20.20 12.29
N GLN A 282 -32.80 19.50 13.39
CA GLN A 282 -32.73 18.03 13.37
C GLN A 282 -34.09 17.34 13.12
N ARG A 283 -35.20 18.07 13.27
CA ARG A 283 -36.57 17.52 13.09
C ARG A 283 -37.26 17.94 11.79
N THR A 284 -36.58 18.66 10.91
CA THR A 284 -37.09 18.98 9.57
C THR A 284 -36.57 17.98 8.57
#